data_27c6a18bdbb839b586381bb0b55ab042
#
_entry.id   27c6a18bdbb839b586381bb0b55ab042
#
_cell.length_a   1.000
_cell.length_b   1.000
_cell.length_c   1.000
_cell.angle_alpha   90.00
_cell.angle_beta   90.00
_cell.angle_gamma   90.00
#
_symmetry.space_group_name_H-M   'P 1'
#
loop_
_entity.id
_entity.type
_entity.pdbx_description
1 polymer ?
#
loop_
_entity_poly.entity_id
_entity_poly.type
_entity_poly.pdbx_seq_one_letter_code
_entity_poly.pdbx_strand_id
1 'polypeptide(L)'
;IDVFQRYASGIEGAEFLAQGTLYPDVIESVSFSGGPSVTIKSHHNVGGLPEKMGLKLVEPLRELFKDEVRALGRELGLPDKFIGRHPFPGPGLAIRCPGEITREKLDILRKADAVYIDQIRRHGLYDEIWQAFVAILPVRTVGVMGDGRTYDFACALRAVTSVDGMTADYYPFTHDFLGETATRIINEVKGINRVTYDITSKPPGTIEWE
;
A
#
# COMPACT_ATOMS: atom_id res chain seq x y z
N ILE A 1 3.46 -2.71 21.47
CA ILE A 1 2.82 -2.15 22.69
C ILE A 1 3.89 -1.76 23.70
N ASP A 2 4.86 -2.60 24.01
CA ASP A 2 5.95 -2.30 24.97
C ASP A 2 6.68 -1.00 24.65
N VAL A 3 6.87 -0.69 23.35
CA VAL A 3 7.45 0.58 22.92
C VAL A 3 6.52 1.75 23.28
N PHE A 4 5.22 1.63 23.04
CA PHE A 4 4.22 2.65 23.39
C PHE A 4 4.18 2.87 24.91
N GLN A 5 4.14 1.80 25.70
CA GLN A 5 4.13 1.91 27.16
C GLN A 5 5.39 2.60 27.70
N ARG A 6 6.55 2.27 27.14
CA ARG A 6 7.83 2.89 27.50
C ARG A 6 7.86 4.37 27.19
N TYR A 7 7.31 4.78 26.04
CA TYR A 7 7.20 6.19 25.68
C TYR A 7 6.15 6.93 26.52
N ALA A 8 4.97 6.33 26.72
CA ALA A 8 3.88 6.91 27.47
C ALA A 8 4.26 7.15 28.94
N SER A 9 5.04 6.26 29.55
CA SER A 9 5.52 6.44 30.93
C SER A 9 6.47 7.64 31.11
N GLY A 10 7.03 8.17 30.01
CA GLY A 10 7.84 9.39 30.01
C GLY A 10 7.03 10.68 29.77
N ILE A 11 5.74 10.57 29.50
CA ILE A 11 4.86 11.73 29.24
C ILE A 11 3.97 11.94 30.47
N GLU A 12 4.17 13.06 31.15
CA GLU A 12 3.38 13.42 32.33
C GLU A 12 1.90 13.62 31.92
N GLY A 13 0.98 12.98 32.63
CA GLY A 13 -0.46 13.08 32.39
C GLY A 13 -1.00 12.24 31.22
N ALA A 14 -0.21 11.34 30.60
CA ALA A 14 -0.70 10.44 29.58
C ALA A 14 -1.64 9.37 30.18
N GLU A 15 -2.94 9.53 30.00
CA GLU A 15 -3.96 8.60 30.52
C GLU A 15 -4.60 7.74 29.41
N PHE A 16 -4.53 8.18 28.15
CA PHE A 16 -5.27 7.58 27.06
C PHE A 16 -4.34 7.19 25.89
N LEU A 17 -4.69 6.07 25.23
CA LEU A 17 -4.15 5.65 23.94
C LEU A 17 -5.24 5.79 22.87
N ALA A 18 -5.05 6.71 21.92
CA ALA A 18 -5.92 6.84 20.77
C ALA A 18 -5.55 5.83 19.68
N GLN A 19 -6.55 5.14 19.15
CA GLN A 19 -6.40 4.22 18.01
C GLN A 19 -7.40 4.53 16.91
N GLY A 20 -6.95 4.37 15.66
CA GLY A 20 -7.75 4.55 14.46
C GLY A 20 -8.46 3.26 14.00
N THR A 21 -8.89 2.42 14.93
CA THR A 21 -9.66 1.21 14.64
C THR A 21 -10.94 1.55 13.88
N LEU A 22 -11.23 0.85 12.80
CA LEU A 22 -12.44 1.00 11.99
C LEU A 22 -13.42 -0.15 12.23
N TYR A 23 -14.68 0.05 11.87
CA TYR A 23 -15.69 -0.99 12.01
C TYR A 23 -15.36 -2.29 11.25
N PRO A 24 -14.84 -2.29 10.00
CA PRO A 24 -14.37 -3.50 9.34
C PRO A 24 -13.30 -4.27 10.14
N ASP A 25 -12.39 -3.58 10.82
CA ASP A 25 -11.36 -4.23 11.64
C ASP A 25 -11.98 -4.99 12.81
N VAL A 26 -13.07 -4.44 13.38
CA VAL A 26 -13.81 -5.07 14.49
C VAL A 26 -14.54 -6.33 14.03
N ILE A 27 -15.30 -6.27 12.92
CA ILE A 27 -16.07 -7.42 12.43
C ILE A 27 -15.19 -8.54 11.87
N GLU A 28 -14.07 -8.21 11.24
CA GLU A 28 -13.13 -9.20 10.73
C GLU A 28 -12.30 -9.89 11.84
N SER A 29 -12.21 -9.27 13.01
CA SER A 29 -11.50 -9.82 14.17
C SER A 29 -12.38 -10.73 15.03
N VAL A 30 -13.69 -10.66 14.86
CA VAL A 30 -14.64 -11.52 15.59
C VAL A 30 -15.01 -12.72 14.72
N SER A 31 -14.50 -13.91 15.08
CA SER A 31 -14.92 -15.17 14.46
C SER A 31 -16.37 -15.46 14.84
N PHE A 32 -17.31 -15.30 13.90
CA PHE A 32 -18.74 -15.53 14.11
C PHE A 32 -19.12 -17.02 14.31
N SER A 33 -18.20 -17.96 14.12
CA SER A 33 -18.52 -19.38 14.03
C SER A 33 -17.67 -20.29 14.92
N GLY A 34 -17.20 -19.90 16.07
CA GLY A 34 -16.62 -20.84 17.07
C GLY A 34 -15.74 -22.01 16.53
N GLY A 35 -15.40 -22.00 15.26
CA GLY A 35 -14.59 -22.99 14.57
C GLY A 35 -13.10 -22.60 14.54
N PRO A 36 -12.21 -23.54 14.18
CA PRO A 36 -10.77 -23.29 14.13
C PRO A 36 -10.34 -22.41 12.94
N SER A 37 -11.18 -21.52 12.44
CA SER A 37 -10.78 -20.55 11.45
C SER A 37 -9.84 -19.55 12.10
N VAL A 38 -8.59 -19.62 11.69
CA VAL A 38 -7.49 -18.74 12.04
C VAL A 38 -7.97 -17.29 11.95
N THR A 39 -7.75 -16.53 13.02
CA THR A 39 -7.94 -15.07 13.05
C THR A 39 -7.17 -14.47 11.88
N ILE A 40 -7.88 -14.06 10.84
CA ILE A 40 -7.27 -13.69 9.54
C ILE A 40 -6.46 -12.40 9.65
N LYS A 41 -6.67 -11.59 10.70
CA LYS A 41 -5.93 -10.32 10.90
C LYS A 41 -5.53 -10.12 12.36
N SER A 42 -4.44 -10.72 12.79
CA SER A 42 -3.84 -10.48 14.12
C SER A 42 -3.12 -9.12 14.26
N HIS A 43 -2.98 -8.36 13.17
CA HIS A 43 -2.23 -7.11 13.15
C HIS A 43 -3.05 -5.84 13.44
N HIS A 44 -4.36 -5.96 13.50
CA HIS A 44 -5.22 -4.84 13.87
C HIS A 44 -5.52 -4.86 15.36
N ASN A 45 -4.71 -4.74 16.25
CA ASN A 45 -4.85 -4.60 17.72
C ASN A 45 -6.27 -4.74 18.35
N VAL A 46 -7.23 -5.29 17.61
CA VAL A 46 -8.58 -5.57 18.07
C VAL A 46 -8.53 -6.88 18.85
N GLY A 47 -8.69 -6.79 20.17
CA GLY A 47 -8.58 -7.94 21.07
C GLY A 47 -7.14 -8.41 21.36
N GLY A 48 -6.13 -7.77 20.78
CA GLY A 48 -4.72 -8.11 20.97
C GLY A 48 -3.96 -7.19 21.95
N LEU A 49 -4.65 -6.22 22.55
CA LEU A 49 -4.03 -5.33 23.54
C LEU A 49 -3.91 -6.04 24.90
N PRO A 50 -2.80 -5.83 25.65
CA PRO A 50 -2.66 -6.40 26.99
C PRO A 50 -3.75 -5.90 27.93
N GLU A 51 -4.32 -6.79 28.72
CA GLU A 51 -5.34 -6.44 29.74
C GLU A 51 -4.87 -5.37 30.74
N LYS A 52 -3.54 -5.29 30.97
CA LYS A 52 -2.90 -4.32 31.88
C LYS A 52 -2.06 -3.30 31.11
N MET A 53 -2.68 -2.50 30.31
CA MET A 53 -1.96 -1.51 29.48
C MET A 53 -1.67 -0.19 30.22
N GLY A 54 -2.23 0.06 31.37
CA GLY A 54 -2.02 1.32 32.12
C GLY A 54 -2.61 2.58 31.45
N LEU A 55 -3.09 2.46 30.23
CA LEU A 55 -3.72 3.53 29.43
C LEU A 55 -5.15 3.12 29.07
N LYS A 56 -6.07 4.08 29.13
CA LYS A 56 -7.45 3.91 28.66
C LYS A 56 -7.48 4.02 27.14
N LEU A 57 -8.24 3.15 26.47
CA LEU A 57 -8.38 3.16 25.03
C LEU A 57 -9.40 4.19 24.56
N VAL A 58 -9.09 4.94 23.51
CA VAL A 58 -9.99 5.87 22.82
C VAL A 58 -10.02 5.50 21.33
N GLU A 59 -11.15 5.04 20.84
CA GLU A 59 -11.35 4.58 19.46
C GLU A 59 -12.51 5.34 18.79
N PRO A 60 -12.33 6.59 18.43
CA PRO A 60 -13.44 7.44 17.95
C PRO A 60 -14.00 7.04 16.59
N LEU A 61 -13.30 6.18 15.83
CA LEU A 61 -13.70 5.74 14.49
C LEU A 61 -14.23 4.30 14.46
N ARG A 62 -14.36 3.65 15.62
CA ARG A 62 -14.64 2.21 15.76
C ARG A 62 -15.95 1.75 15.09
N GLU A 63 -16.93 2.63 14.98
CA GLU A 63 -18.24 2.34 14.39
C GLU A 63 -18.38 2.84 12.94
N LEU A 64 -17.31 3.39 12.36
CA LEU A 64 -17.33 3.97 11.03
C LEU A 64 -16.67 3.07 9.99
N PHE A 65 -17.25 3.06 8.79
CA PHE A 65 -16.59 2.52 7.60
C PHE A 65 -15.58 3.50 7.03
N LYS A 66 -14.70 3.02 6.17
CA LYS A 66 -13.58 3.80 5.63
C LYS A 66 -14.02 5.01 4.81
N ASP A 67 -15.11 4.90 4.07
CA ASP A 67 -15.72 5.98 3.30
C ASP A 67 -16.32 7.06 4.22
N GLU A 68 -16.97 6.67 5.32
CA GLU A 68 -17.47 7.59 6.34
C GLU A 68 -16.33 8.33 7.04
N VAL A 69 -15.24 7.64 7.37
CA VAL A 69 -14.03 8.28 7.93
C VAL A 69 -13.41 9.27 6.94
N ARG A 70 -13.42 8.97 5.65
CA ARG A 70 -12.97 9.92 4.63
C ARG A 70 -13.89 11.14 4.53
N ALA A 71 -15.21 10.94 4.62
CA ALA A 71 -16.17 12.04 4.67
C ALA A 71 -15.93 12.91 5.91
N LEU A 72 -15.80 12.31 7.07
CA LEU A 72 -15.47 12.99 8.32
C LEU A 72 -14.17 13.79 8.21
N GLY A 73 -13.14 13.20 7.57
CA GLY A 73 -11.87 13.88 7.32
C GLY A 73 -12.03 15.17 6.50
N ARG A 74 -12.90 15.17 5.49
CA ARG A 74 -13.22 16.37 4.70
C ARG A 74 -13.92 17.42 5.54
N GLU A 75 -14.91 17.03 6.34
CA GLU A 75 -15.62 17.93 7.26
C GLU A 75 -14.67 18.56 8.29
N LEU A 76 -13.65 17.83 8.72
CA LEU A 76 -12.58 18.34 9.59
C LEU A 76 -11.53 19.18 8.85
N GLY A 77 -11.66 19.41 7.56
CA GLY A 77 -10.76 20.24 6.76
C GLY A 77 -9.41 19.59 6.43
N LEU A 78 -9.31 18.26 6.48
CA LEU A 78 -8.08 17.58 6.05
C LEU A 78 -7.91 17.71 4.53
N PRO A 79 -6.70 18.00 4.05
CA PRO A 79 -6.42 18.09 2.62
C PRO A 79 -6.71 16.78 1.89
N ASP A 80 -7.30 16.87 0.68
CA ASP A 80 -7.66 15.70 -0.14
C ASP A 80 -6.49 14.74 -0.40
N LYS A 81 -5.26 15.26 -0.49
CA LYS A 81 -4.05 14.45 -0.63
C LYS A 81 -3.83 13.43 0.50
N PHE A 82 -4.41 13.65 1.69
CA PHE A 82 -4.37 12.68 2.79
C PHE A 82 -5.58 11.75 2.75
N ILE A 83 -6.77 12.26 2.41
CA ILE A 83 -8.02 11.54 2.42
C ILE A 83 -8.11 10.57 1.24
N GLY A 84 -7.72 11.04 0.03
CA GLY A 84 -7.78 10.31 -1.23
C GLY A 84 -6.58 9.40 -1.52
N ARG A 85 -5.69 9.16 -0.53
CA ARG A 85 -4.54 8.29 -0.76
C ARG A 85 -4.96 6.88 -1.15
N HIS A 86 -4.25 6.33 -2.13
CA HIS A 86 -4.31 4.90 -2.43
C HIS A 86 -3.98 4.07 -1.19
N PRO A 87 -4.56 2.89 -1.01
CA PRO A 87 -4.16 1.97 0.06
C PRO A 87 -2.66 1.72 0.03
N PHE A 88 -2.05 1.74 1.22
CA PHE A 88 -0.65 1.38 1.39
C PHE A 88 -0.57 0.34 2.50
N PRO A 89 -0.18 -0.89 2.18
CA PRO A 89 -0.23 -2.00 3.12
C PRO A 89 0.75 -1.82 4.28
N GLY A 90 0.46 -2.48 5.40
CA GLY A 90 1.29 -2.41 6.61
C GLY A 90 2.76 -2.78 6.39
N PRO A 91 3.10 -3.86 5.64
CA PRO A 91 4.49 -4.20 5.33
C PRO A 91 5.19 -3.19 4.41
N GLY A 92 4.46 -2.28 3.79
CA GLY A 92 5.00 -1.22 2.94
C GLY A 92 5.65 -1.73 1.67
N LEU A 93 6.83 -1.21 1.36
CA LEU A 93 7.56 -1.58 0.13
C LEU A 93 8.08 -3.02 0.13
N ALA A 94 8.11 -3.69 1.27
CA ALA A 94 8.64 -5.05 1.35
C ALA A 94 7.88 -6.00 0.41
N ILE A 95 6.54 -5.94 0.41
CA ILE A 95 5.69 -6.80 -0.44
C ILE A 95 5.70 -6.40 -1.93
N ARG A 96 6.35 -5.32 -2.28
CA ARG A 96 6.58 -4.86 -3.66
C ARG A 96 8.00 -5.16 -4.14
N CYS A 97 8.75 -5.92 -3.33
CA CYS A 97 10.12 -6.37 -3.61
C CYS A 97 10.23 -7.89 -3.42
N PRO A 98 9.57 -8.71 -4.29
CA PRO A 98 9.59 -10.16 -4.18
C PRO A 98 11.00 -10.72 -4.04
N GLY A 99 11.15 -11.71 -3.16
CA GLY A 99 12.42 -12.34 -2.82
C GLY A 99 13.27 -11.51 -1.86
N GLU A 100 14.59 -11.54 -2.01
CA GLU A 100 15.50 -10.84 -1.10
C GLU A 100 15.31 -9.32 -1.14
N ILE A 101 15.08 -8.73 0.02
CA ILE A 101 14.92 -7.29 0.19
C ILE A 101 16.30 -6.66 0.42
N THR A 102 16.75 -5.84 -0.53
CA THR A 102 18.01 -5.09 -0.39
C THR A 102 17.76 -3.58 -0.45
N ARG A 103 18.68 -2.81 0.13
CA ARG A 103 18.61 -1.35 0.07
C ARG A 103 18.65 -0.84 -1.37
N GLU A 104 19.48 -1.46 -2.21
CA GLU A 104 19.57 -1.15 -3.65
C GLU A 104 18.20 -1.26 -4.32
N LYS A 105 17.53 -2.42 -4.18
CA LYS A 105 16.20 -2.65 -4.78
C LYS A 105 15.16 -1.66 -4.25
N LEU A 106 15.15 -1.40 -2.94
CA LEU A 106 14.20 -0.47 -2.35
C LEU A 106 14.40 0.97 -2.84
N ASP A 107 15.63 1.40 -3.03
CA ASP A 107 15.94 2.74 -3.54
C ASP A 107 15.54 2.89 -5.01
N ILE A 108 15.75 1.85 -5.82
CA ILE A 108 15.28 1.78 -7.21
C ILE A 108 13.74 1.79 -7.24
N LEU A 109 13.11 0.93 -6.43
CA LEU A 109 11.66 0.81 -6.35
C LEU A 109 10.98 2.13 -5.98
N ARG A 110 11.49 2.85 -4.96
CA ARG A 110 10.94 4.15 -4.55
C ARG A 110 10.97 5.17 -5.69
N LYS A 111 12.06 5.21 -6.45
CA LYS A 111 12.19 6.12 -7.59
C LYS A 111 11.23 5.76 -8.72
N ALA A 112 11.13 4.47 -9.06
CA ALA A 112 10.22 4.01 -10.10
C ALA A 112 8.75 4.24 -9.72
N ASP A 113 8.37 3.96 -8.47
CA ASP A 113 7.04 4.20 -7.95
C ASP A 113 6.69 5.69 -7.97
N ALA A 114 7.62 6.56 -7.58
CA ALA A 114 7.43 8.02 -7.65
C ALA A 114 7.17 8.51 -9.08
N VAL A 115 7.93 8.02 -10.06
CA VAL A 115 7.73 8.35 -11.49
C VAL A 115 6.35 7.88 -11.97
N TYR A 116 5.98 6.67 -11.62
CA TYR A 116 4.69 6.09 -12.02
C TYR A 116 3.50 6.84 -11.42
N ILE A 117 3.52 7.11 -10.13
CA ILE A 117 2.45 7.86 -9.45
C ILE A 117 2.38 9.31 -9.96
N ASP A 118 3.53 9.95 -10.25
CA ASP A 118 3.55 11.26 -10.88
C ASP A 118 2.90 11.24 -12.27
N GLN A 119 3.19 10.23 -13.09
CA GLN A 119 2.58 10.06 -14.41
C GLN A 119 1.05 9.89 -14.32
N ILE A 120 0.57 9.06 -13.40
CA ILE A 120 -0.86 8.87 -13.15
C ILE A 120 -1.53 10.21 -12.78
N ARG A 121 -0.89 11.00 -11.91
CA ARG A 121 -1.40 12.31 -11.50
C ARG A 121 -1.41 13.33 -12.64
N ARG A 122 -0.35 13.39 -13.45
CA ARG A 122 -0.28 14.27 -14.63
C ARG A 122 -1.40 14.04 -15.63
N HIS A 123 -1.85 12.79 -15.75
CA HIS A 123 -2.96 12.40 -16.62
C HIS A 123 -4.34 12.52 -15.94
N GLY A 124 -4.41 12.96 -14.68
CA GLY A 124 -5.66 13.11 -13.95
C GLY A 124 -6.34 11.78 -13.55
N LEU A 125 -5.60 10.66 -13.59
CA LEU A 125 -6.15 9.32 -13.40
C LEU A 125 -6.09 8.83 -11.94
N TYR A 126 -5.49 9.62 -11.04
CA TYR A 126 -5.21 9.16 -9.68
C TYR A 126 -6.47 8.78 -8.89
N ASP A 127 -7.53 9.55 -9.04
CA ASP A 127 -8.77 9.35 -8.30
C ASP A 127 -9.67 8.26 -8.92
N GLU A 128 -9.43 7.88 -10.18
CA GLU A 128 -10.12 6.76 -10.85
C GLU A 128 -9.55 5.41 -10.47
N ILE A 129 -8.28 5.38 -10.04
CA ILE A 129 -7.54 4.18 -9.70
C ILE A 129 -7.65 3.94 -8.21
N TRP A 130 -8.11 2.74 -7.81
CA TRP A 130 -8.22 2.38 -6.41
C TRP A 130 -6.85 2.21 -5.74
N GLN A 131 -5.89 1.55 -6.44
CA GLN A 131 -4.52 1.40 -6.00
C GLN A 131 -3.59 1.24 -7.21
N ALA A 132 -2.45 1.93 -7.18
CA ALA A 132 -1.37 1.78 -8.15
C ALA A 132 -0.02 1.77 -7.46
N PHE A 133 0.91 0.97 -7.99
CA PHE A 133 2.29 0.86 -7.49
C PHE A 133 3.19 0.18 -8.51
N VAL A 134 4.48 0.25 -8.24
CA VAL A 134 5.51 -0.52 -8.94
C VAL A 134 5.96 -1.68 -8.06
N ALA A 135 6.15 -2.88 -8.63
CA ALA A 135 6.87 -3.98 -8.01
C ALA A 135 8.21 -4.19 -8.74
N ILE A 136 9.31 -4.32 -7.99
CA ILE A 136 10.60 -4.66 -8.56
C ILE A 136 10.75 -6.17 -8.64
N LEU A 137 10.98 -6.71 -9.83
CA LEU A 137 11.07 -8.15 -10.03
C LEU A 137 12.48 -8.66 -9.69
N PRO A 138 12.60 -9.87 -9.09
CA PRO A 138 13.90 -10.46 -8.75
C PRO A 138 14.63 -11.04 -9.98
N VAL A 139 14.47 -10.38 -11.11
CA VAL A 139 15.00 -10.79 -12.41
C VAL A 139 15.81 -9.64 -13.02
N ARG A 140 17.04 -9.93 -13.40
CA ARG A 140 17.84 -9.01 -14.21
C ARG A 140 17.72 -9.39 -15.68
N THR A 141 17.52 -8.40 -16.52
CA THR A 141 17.35 -8.57 -17.96
C THR A 141 18.44 -7.85 -18.72
N VAL A 142 18.72 -8.33 -19.94
CA VAL A 142 19.63 -7.65 -20.85
C VAL A 142 18.93 -6.43 -21.42
N GLY A 143 19.61 -5.29 -21.36
CA GLY A 143 19.21 -4.05 -22.01
C GLY A 143 20.35 -3.49 -22.85
N VAL A 144 20.02 -2.53 -23.70
CA VAL A 144 21.01 -1.74 -24.46
C VAL A 144 20.75 -0.27 -24.15
N MET A 145 21.75 0.40 -23.59
CA MET A 145 21.72 1.83 -23.30
C MET A 145 22.93 2.48 -23.96
N GLY A 146 22.68 3.28 -25.00
CA GLY A 146 23.76 3.77 -25.88
C GLY A 146 24.49 2.60 -26.55
N ASP A 147 25.83 2.58 -26.49
CA ASP A 147 26.66 1.55 -27.09
C ASP A 147 26.95 0.35 -26.16
N GLY A 148 26.36 0.35 -24.94
CA GLY A 148 26.66 -0.65 -23.92
C GLY A 148 25.50 -1.59 -23.61
N ARG A 149 25.83 -2.85 -23.28
CA ARG A 149 24.86 -3.78 -22.67
C ARG A 149 24.70 -3.47 -21.19
N THR A 150 23.47 -3.51 -20.71
CA THR A 150 23.13 -3.41 -19.28
C THR A 150 22.49 -4.70 -18.80
N TYR A 151 22.63 -4.97 -17.49
CA TYR A 151 21.97 -6.08 -16.78
C TYR A 151 21.27 -5.49 -15.57
N ASP A 152 20.08 -4.97 -15.79
CA ASP A 152 19.30 -4.26 -14.79
C ASP A 152 18.00 -5.01 -14.46
N PHE A 153 17.32 -4.57 -13.44
CA PHE A 153 16.06 -5.19 -13.01
C PHE A 153 14.94 -4.94 -14.01
N ALA A 154 14.00 -5.88 -14.04
CA ALA A 154 12.68 -5.65 -14.57
C ALA A 154 11.77 -5.13 -13.44
N CYS A 155 10.77 -4.32 -13.78
CA CYS A 155 9.70 -3.96 -12.87
C CYS A 155 8.32 -4.22 -13.49
N ALA A 156 7.34 -4.42 -12.64
CA ALA A 156 5.95 -4.53 -13.03
C ALA A 156 5.17 -3.31 -12.49
N LEU A 157 4.43 -2.66 -13.39
CA LEU A 157 3.43 -1.68 -13.01
C LEU A 157 2.15 -2.41 -12.63
N ARG A 158 1.53 -2.02 -11.54
CA ARG A 158 0.23 -2.50 -11.11
C ARG A 158 -0.69 -1.32 -10.93
N ALA A 159 -1.91 -1.38 -11.47
CA ALA A 159 -3.01 -0.48 -11.17
C ALA A 159 -4.31 -1.25 -11.23
N VAL A 160 -5.17 -1.05 -10.26
CA VAL A 160 -6.44 -1.75 -10.16
C VAL A 160 -7.58 -0.79 -9.83
N THR A 161 -8.77 -1.15 -10.32
CA THR A 161 -10.05 -0.62 -9.87
C THR A 161 -10.70 -1.61 -8.92
N SER A 162 -11.31 -1.13 -7.86
CA SER A 162 -12.02 -1.94 -6.87
C SER A 162 -13.00 -1.06 -6.11
N VAL A 163 -14.00 -1.67 -5.50
CA VAL A 163 -14.92 -0.99 -4.57
C VAL A 163 -14.47 -1.22 -3.13
N ASP A 164 -14.15 -2.46 -2.79
CA ASP A 164 -13.92 -2.91 -1.41
C ASP A 164 -12.58 -3.64 -1.20
N GLY A 165 -11.82 -3.85 -2.28
CA GLY A 165 -10.58 -4.63 -2.27
C GLY A 165 -10.78 -6.14 -2.24
N MET A 166 -12.03 -6.64 -2.17
CA MET A 166 -12.34 -8.08 -2.24
C MET A 166 -12.14 -8.62 -3.65
N THR A 167 -12.67 -7.91 -4.64
CA THR A 167 -12.44 -8.14 -6.05
C THR A 167 -11.79 -6.90 -6.68
N ALA A 168 -11.00 -7.10 -7.71
CA ALA A 168 -10.35 -6.02 -8.42
C ALA A 168 -10.08 -6.39 -9.89
N ASP A 169 -10.24 -5.43 -10.76
CA ASP A 169 -9.80 -5.53 -12.15
C ASP A 169 -8.62 -4.61 -12.38
N TYR A 170 -7.73 -4.97 -13.32
CA TYR A 170 -6.66 -4.07 -13.70
C TYR A 170 -7.22 -2.80 -14.36
N TYR A 171 -6.58 -1.66 -14.14
CA TYR A 171 -6.97 -0.41 -14.80
C TYR A 171 -6.56 -0.40 -16.28
N PRO A 172 -7.46 -0.14 -17.24
CA PRO A 172 -7.18 -0.25 -18.66
C PRO A 172 -6.48 0.99 -19.21
N PHE A 173 -5.21 1.17 -18.87
CA PHE A 173 -4.42 2.27 -19.45
C PHE A 173 -4.32 2.20 -20.97
N THR A 174 -4.23 3.34 -21.63
CA THR A 174 -3.89 3.41 -23.04
C THR A 174 -2.46 2.94 -23.30
N HIS A 175 -2.19 2.45 -24.50
CA HIS A 175 -0.83 2.07 -24.89
C HIS A 175 0.14 3.25 -24.84
N ASP A 176 -0.32 4.46 -25.18
CA ASP A 176 0.48 5.68 -25.13
C ASP A 176 0.91 6.00 -23.69
N PHE A 177 -0.02 5.95 -22.73
CA PHE A 177 0.30 6.12 -21.31
C PHE A 177 1.35 5.12 -20.82
N LEU A 178 1.17 3.84 -21.15
CA LEU A 178 2.12 2.79 -20.75
C LEU A 178 3.49 3.00 -21.40
N GLY A 179 3.53 3.38 -22.67
CA GLY A 179 4.77 3.67 -23.41
C GLY A 179 5.53 4.87 -22.82
N GLU A 180 4.81 5.97 -22.55
CA GLU A 180 5.39 7.15 -21.90
C GLU A 180 5.91 6.83 -20.50
N THR A 181 5.13 6.10 -19.70
CA THR A 181 5.52 5.69 -18.34
C THR A 181 6.77 4.83 -18.36
N ALA A 182 6.82 3.83 -19.24
CA ALA A 182 7.99 2.96 -19.40
C ALA A 182 9.23 3.75 -19.80
N THR A 183 9.09 4.66 -20.76
CA THR A 183 10.17 5.54 -21.23
C THR A 183 10.69 6.42 -20.09
N ARG A 184 9.80 7.03 -19.32
CA ARG A 184 10.17 7.84 -18.16
C ARG A 184 10.91 7.03 -17.11
N ILE A 185 10.40 5.87 -16.72
CA ILE A 185 11.05 5.02 -15.71
C ILE A 185 12.45 4.62 -16.15
N ILE A 186 12.62 4.15 -17.40
CA ILE A 186 13.92 3.71 -17.91
C ILE A 186 14.93 4.87 -17.96
N ASN A 187 14.48 6.07 -18.33
CA ASN A 187 15.38 7.23 -18.44
C ASN A 187 15.69 7.89 -17.08
N GLU A 188 14.73 7.94 -16.17
CA GLU A 188 14.86 8.65 -14.90
C GLU A 188 15.41 7.74 -13.78
N VAL A 189 15.23 6.41 -13.87
CA VAL A 189 15.58 5.46 -12.82
C VAL A 189 16.67 4.49 -13.26
N LYS A 190 17.89 4.73 -12.81
CA LYS A 190 18.99 3.79 -13.04
C LYS A 190 18.73 2.47 -12.31
N GLY A 191 19.01 1.36 -12.99
CA GLY A 191 18.85 0.00 -12.45
C GLY A 191 17.59 -0.72 -12.91
N ILE A 192 16.77 -0.09 -13.79
CA ILE A 192 15.64 -0.71 -14.49
C ILE A 192 15.86 -0.54 -16.01
N ASN A 193 15.76 -1.65 -16.73
CA ASN A 193 15.80 -1.63 -18.19
C ASN A 193 14.59 -2.30 -18.85
N ARG A 194 13.63 -2.77 -18.06
CA ARG A 194 12.40 -3.40 -18.55
C ARG A 194 11.22 -3.09 -17.66
N VAL A 195 10.13 -2.64 -18.28
CA VAL A 195 8.86 -2.35 -17.63
C VAL A 195 7.79 -3.27 -18.20
N THR A 196 7.01 -3.88 -17.34
CA THR A 196 5.84 -4.69 -17.69
C THR A 196 4.59 -4.10 -17.01
N TYR A 197 3.41 -4.47 -17.50
CA TYR A 197 2.15 -4.11 -16.86
C TYR A 197 1.39 -5.38 -16.49
N ASP A 198 0.98 -5.49 -15.23
CA ASP A 198 0.23 -6.63 -14.72
C ASP A 198 -1.27 -6.44 -14.97
N ILE A 199 -1.81 -7.28 -15.87
CA ILE A 199 -3.22 -7.30 -16.31
C ILE A 199 -4.05 -8.36 -15.60
N THR A 200 -3.62 -8.85 -14.45
CA THR A 200 -4.30 -9.92 -13.73
C THR A 200 -5.38 -9.34 -12.82
N SER A 201 -6.61 -9.86 -12.94
CA SER A 201 -7.72 -9.52 -12.04
C SER A 201 -7.62 -10.27 -10.71
N LYS A 202 -8.30 -9.80 -9.70
CA LYS A 202 -8.49 -10.49 -8.42
C LYS A 202 -9.95 -10.94 -8.28
N PRO A 203 -10.27 -12.25 -8.16
CA PRO A 203 -9.35 -13.38 -8.39
C PRO A 203 -8.90 -13.53 -9.85
N PRO A 204 -7.90 -14.35 -10.21
CA PRO A 204 -7.16 -15.29 -9.33
C PRO A 204 -5.93 -14.66 -8.63
N GLY A 205 -5.42 -13.53 -9.11
CA GLY A 205 -4.31 -12.87 -8.46
C GLY A 205 -4.75 -12.11 -7.20
N THR A 206 -3.78 -11.64 -6.43
CA THR A 206 -3.99 -10.64 -5.39
C THR A 206 -3.74 -9.23 -5.94
N ILE A 207 -4.07 -8.18 -5.19
CA ILE A 207 -3.75 -6.81 -5.62
C ILE A 207 -2.25 -6.59 -5.49
N GLU A 208 -1.70 -6.82 -4.30
CA GLU A 208 -0.25 -6.80 -4.06
C GLU A 208 0.39 -8.10 -4.54
N TRP A 209 1.70 -8.12 -4.71
CA TRP A 209 2.44 -9.26 -5.26
C TRP A 209 2.89 -10.28 -4.21
N GLU A 210 2.91 -9.87 -2.95
CA GLU A 210 3.30 -10.73 -1.82
C GLU A 210 2.40 -10.49 -0.60
#